data_75888be2411c2d97fb2bd3f5c0d78a95
#
_entry.id   75888be2411c2d97fb2bd3f5c0d78a95
#
_cell.length_a   1.000
_cell.length_b   1.000
_cell.length_c   1.000
_cell.angle_alpha   90.00
_cell.angle_beta   90.00
_cell.angle_gamma   90.00
#
_symmetry.space_group_name_H-M   'P 1'
#
loop_
_entity.id
_entity.type
_entity.pdbx_description
1 polymer ?
#
loop_
_entity_poly.entity_id
_entity_poly.type
_entity_poly.pdbx_seq_one_letter_code
_entity_poly.pdbx_strand_id
1 'polypeptide(L)' 'MEGSVIEVLPNATFRVTLTSGQTVMGFISGKMRQHNIKILLGDNVEIEFSPYDLSKGRITRRK' A
#
# COMPACT_ATOMS: atom_id res chain seq x y z
N MET A 1 -3.15 -7.56 5.04
CA MET A 1 -2.87 -6.79 6.26
C MET A 1 -3.25 -5.34 6.04
N GLU A 2 -3.81 -4.70 7.02
CA GLU A 2 -4.25 -3.32 6.93
C GLU A 2 -3.16 -2.34 7.32
N GLY A 3 -3.17 -1.16 6.67
CA GLY A 3 -2.26 -0.10 7.01
C GLY A 3 -2.78 1.25 6.58
N SER A 4 -2.10 2.30 7.02
CA SER A 4 -2.44 3.69 6.68
C SER A 4 -1.33 4.29 5.85
N VAL A 5 -1.71 5.01 4.80
CA VAL A 5 -0.75 5.69 3.93
C VAL A 5 -0.22 6.92 4.65
N ILE A 6 1.08 6.94 4.91
CA ILE A 6 1.73 8.06 5.61
C ILE A 6 2.57 8.94 4.69
N GLU A 7 2.84 8.46 3.49
CA GLU A 7 3.62 9.25 2.51
C GLU A 7 3.30 8.77 1.10
N VAL A 8 3.19 9.70 0.18
CA VAL A 8 2.99 9.39 -1.24
C VAL A 8 4.33 9.59 -1.94
N LEU A 9 4.84 8.52 -2.54
CA LEU A 9 6.13 8.53 -3.23
C LEU A 9 5.91 8.49 -4.74
N PRO A 10 6.93 8.85 -5.54
CA PRO A 10 6.80 8.77 -6.99
C PRO A 10 6.66 7.32 -7.47
N ASN A 11 6.27 7.14 -8.73
CA ASN A 11 6.16 5.85 -9.40
C ASN A 11 5.10 4.93 -8.76
N ALA A 12 3.97 5.51 -8.34
CA ALA A 12 2.85 4.77 -7.77
C ALA A 12 3.26 3.94 -6.54
N THR A 13 4.18 4.48 -5.75
CA THR A 13 4.68 3.85 -4.54
C THR A 13 4.21 4.65 -3.34
N PHE A 14 3.95 3.96 -2.23
CA PHE A 14 3.45 4.61 -1.02
C PHE A 14 4.18 4.04 0.19
N ARG A 15 4.36 4.90 1.19
CA ARG A 15 4.85 4.44 2.48
C ARG A 15 3.64 4.21 3.38
N VAL A 16 3.53 3.01 3.93
CA VAL A 16 2.36 2.59 4.68
C VAL A 16 2.78 2.09 6.04
N THR A 17 2.10 2.58 7.08
CA THR A 17 2.29 2.07 8.44
C THR A 17 1.23 1.02 8.71
N LEU A 18 1.68 -0.19 9.03
CA LEU A 18 0.79 -1.30 9.35
C LEU A 18 0.18 -1.13 10.74
N THR A 19 -0.91 -1.83 10.98
CA THR A 19 -1.55 -1.83 12.31
C THR A 19 -0.62 -2.35 13.40
N SER A 20 0.37 -3.16 13.02
CA SER A 20 1.40 -3.63 13.95
C SER A 20 2.43 -2.56 14.31
N GLY A 21 2.41 -1.41 13.64
CA GLY A 21 3.36 -0.33 13.86
C GLY A 21 4.54 -0.33 12.90
N GLN A 22 4.67 -1.35 12.09
CA GLN A 22 5.76 -1.47 11.13
C GLN A 22 5.46 -0.64 9.88
N THR A 23 6.48 0.05 9.35
CA THR A 23 6.36 0.80 8.11
C THR A 23 6.92 0.00 6.95
N VAL A 24 6.15 -0.08 5.87
CA VAL A 24 6.54 -0.84 4.68
C VAL A 24 6.30 0.00 3.44
N MET A 25 6.89 -0.42 2.33
CA MET A 25 6.62 0.20 1.03
C MET A 25 5.46 -0.53 0.35
N GLY A 26 4.48 0.24 -0.10
CA GLY A 26 3.32 -0.31 -0.80
C GLY A 26 3.34 0.08 -2.26
N PHE A 27 3.02 -0.88 -3.13
CA PHE A 27 2.88 -0.66 -4.56
C PHE A 27 1.43 -0.89 -4.97
N ILE A 28 0.95 -0.08 -5.91
CA ILE A 28 -0.42 -0.26 -6.41
C ILE A 28 -0.45 -1.51 -7.29
N SER A 29 -1.45 -2.39 -7.05
CA SER A 29 -1.66 -3.56 -7.89
C SER A 29 -2.12 -3.13 -9.29
N GLY A 30 -1.88 -3.99 -10.28
CA GLY A 30 -2.31 -3.72 -11.64
C GLY A 30 -3.82 -3.55 -11.75
N LYS A 31 -4.57 -4.29 -10.94
CA LYS A 31 -6.03 -4.20 -10.92
C LYS A 31 -6.50 -2.82 -10.44
N MET A 32 -5.88 -2.28 -9.40
CA MET A 32 -6.22 -0.95 -8.92
C MET A 32 -5.86 0.12 -9.94
N ARG A 33 -4.74 -0.08 -10.64
CA ARG A 33 -4.31 0.84 -11.69
C ARG A 33 -5.30 0.87 -12.84
N GLN A 34 -5.84 -0.29 -13.22
CA GLN A 34 -6.84 -0.39 -14.28
C GLN A 34 -8.13 0.33 -13.92
N HIS A 35 -8.51 0.31 -12.64
CA HIS A 35 -9.75 0.95 -12.19
C HIS A 35 -9.56 2.41 -11.79
N ASN A 36 -8.36 2.96 -12.02
CA ASN A 36 -8.07 4.37 -11.73
C ASN A 36 -8.32 4.73 -10.27
N ILE A 37 -8.10 3.79 -9.37
CA ILE A 37 -8.30 4.04 -7.94
C ILE A 37 -7.18 4.92 -7.42
N LYS A 38 -7.53 6.06 -6.86
CA LYS A 38 -6.57 7.01 -6.34
C LYS A 38 -6.37 6.78 -4.86
N ILE A 39 -5.10 6.69 -4.45
CA ILE A 39 -4.74 6.54 -3.04
C ILE A 39 -4.17 7.86 -2.55
N LEU A 40 -4.71 8.36 -1.45
CA LEU A 40 -4.33 9.64 -0.88
C LEU A 40 -3.65 9.45 0.47
N LEU A 41 -2.91 10.48 0.88
CA LEU A 41 -2.31 10.51 2.20
C LEU A 41 -3.40 10.33 3.26
N GLY A 42 -3.15 9.44 4.22
CA GLY A 42 -4.11 9.14 5.28
C GLY A 42 -5.12 8.06 4.96
N ASP A 43 -5.15 7.58 3.73
CA ASP A 43 -6.07 6.50 3.36
C ASP A 43 -5.70 5.20 4.05
N ASN A 44 -6.73 4.43 4.40
CA ASN A 44 -6.55 3.07 4.88
C ASN A 44 -6.57 2.12 3.70
N VAL A 45 -5.59 1.25 3.65
CA VAL A 45 -5.43 0.31 2.53
C VAL A 45 -5.18 -1.08 3.05
N GLU A 46 -5.47 -2.06 2.21
CA GLU A 46 -5.14 -3.44 2.49
C GLU A 46 -3.96 -3.85 1.65
N ILE A 47 -2.96 -4.47 2.28
CA ILE A 47 -1.69 -4.81 1.65
C ILE A 47 -1.49 -6.32 1.70
N GLU A 48 -1.02 -6.87 0.60
CA GLU A 48 -0.64 -8.26 0.49
C GLU A 48 0.87 -8.35 0.33
N PHE A 49 1.51 -9.20 1.15
CA PHE A 49 2.96 -9.36 1.14
C PHE A 49 3.38 -10.60 0.38
N SER A 50 4.54 -10.49 -0.28
CA SER A 50 5.20 -11.66 -0.83
C SER A 50 5.87 -12.44 0.30
N PRO A 51 5.83 -13.78 0.28
CA PRO A 51 6.56 -14.57 1.28
C PRO A 51 8.08 -14.39 1.18
N TYR A 52 8.55 -13.83 0.07
CA TYR A 52 9.98 -13.64 -0.16
C TYR A 52 10.48 -12.27 0.29
N ASP A 53 9.59 -11.31 0.51
CA ASP A 53 9.99 -9.96 0.90
C ASP A 53 8.87 -9.32 1.70
N LEU A 54 9.08 -9.21 3.01
CA LEU A 54 8.09 -8.65 3.94
C LEU A 54 8.22 -7.13 4.09
N SER A 55 9.24 -6.53 3.48
CA SER A 55 9.42 -5.07 3.54
C SER A 55 8.65 -4.35 2.43
N LYS A 56 8.17 -5.08 1.45
CA LYS A 56 7.42 -4.52 0.33
C LYS A 56 6.10 -5.27 0.19
N GLY A 57 5.03 -4.53 0.01
CA GLY A 57 3.72 -5.12 -0.16
C GLY A 57 3.01 -4.53 -1.35
N ARG A 58 2.01 -5.24 -1.83
CA ARG A 58 1.15 -4.77 -2.92
C ARG A 58 -0.17 -4.34 -2.33
N ILE A 59 -0.56 -3.10 -2.62
CA ILE A 59 -1.85 -2.59 -2.18
C ILE A 59 -2.92 -3.22 -3.07
N THR A 60 -3.82 -3.99 -2.46
CA THR A 60 -4.83 -4.73 -3.20
C THR A 60 -6.21 -4.09 -3.08
N ARG A 61 -6.42 -3.27 -2.06
CA ARG A 61 -7.72 -2.65 -1.82
C ARG A 61 -7.55 -1.35 -1.04
N ARG A 62 -8.37 -0.38 -1.37
CA ARG A 62 -8.51 0.85 -0.60
C ARG A 62 -9.80 0.76 0.20
N LYS A 63 -9.73 1.11 1.45
CA LYS A 63 -10.90 1.13 2.33
C LYS A 63 -11.56 2.48 2.41
#